data_1fc1ae9c97f5ecf12b32d2a6923721bf
#
_entry.id   1fc1ae9c97f5ecf12b32d2a6923721bf
#
_cell.length_a   1.000
_cell.length_b   1.000
_cell.length_c   1.000
_cell.angle_alpha   90.00
_cell.angle_beta   90.00
_cell.angle_gamma   90.00
#
_symmetry.space_group_name_H-M   'P 1'
#
loop_
_entity.id
_entity.type
_entity.pdbx_description
1 polymer ?
#
loop_
_entity_poly.entity_id
_entity_poly.type
_entity_poly.pdbx_seq_one_letter_code
_entity_poly.pdbx_strand_id
1 'polypeptide(L)'
;MLVVFVHLVAVCLALGMIMLTDARLMARVAGYRVVILPPSRFDTRVVSVALLLLVATGVGLVAIGLTKRPDFLSNPKLQAKLVLVALLAANAIVLHQVVFPILERSKPVSRWTVRTCWRVSMSVGLSNCLWFYCAFLGIARPWNFTVPFWQVFAVAVALWVAFALTIRFVLTLAGRDAPRGEGDWIDSMKSTLSGVTGQSGLGEFQHDFERAAAPTRRSRPARLALIDSQFDEAAAASDVRARRTGNVVSH
;
A
#
# COMPACT_ATOMS: atom_id res chain seq x y z
N MET A 1 -32.01 -8.90 -9.22
CA MET A 1 -30.92 -9.90 -9.08
C MET A 1 -29.59 -9.35 -9.59
N LEU A 2 -29.50 -8.79 -10.80
CA LEU A 2 -28.24 -8.31 -11.38
C LEU A 2 -27.49 -7.30 -10.48
N VAL A 3 -28.16 -6.29 -9.93
CA VAL A 3 -27.53 -5.26 -9.08
C VAL A 3 -26.90 -5.88 -7.82
N VAL A 4 -27.58 -6.86 -7.21
CA VAL A 4 -27.04 -7.59 -6.05
C VAL A 4 -25.79 -8.39 -6.43
N PHE A 5 -25.81 -9.05 -7.59
CA PHE A 5 -24.65 -9.82 -8.08
C PHE A 5 -23.46 -8.91 -8.34
N VAL A 6 -23.65 -7.81 -9.06
CA VAL A 6 -22.58 -6.83 -9.33
C VAL A 6 -22.03 -6.24 -8.03
N HIS A 7 -22.91 -5.92 -7.06
CA HIS A 7 -22.50 -5.43 -5.74
C HIS A 7 -21.64 -6.45 -5.01
N LEU A 8 -22.02 -7.74 -5.02
CA LEU A 8 -21.26 -8.82 -4.38
C LEU A 8 -19.90 -9.02 -5.04
N VAL A 9 -19.84 -9.02 -6.38
CA VAL A 9 -18.57 -9.13 -7.13
C VAL A 9 -17.65 -7.97 -6.77
N ALA A 10 -18.17 -6.74 -6.70
CA ALA A 10 -17.37 -5.58 -6.31
C ALA A 10 -16.83 -5.68 -4.86
N VAL A 11 -17.63 -6.21 -3.90
CA VAL A 11 -17.17 -6.49 -2.53
C VAL A 11 -16.03 -7.51 -2.55
N CYS A 12 -16.20 -8.62 -3.25
CA CYS A 12 -15.18 -9.68 -3.32
C CYS A 12 -13.87 -9.18 -3.93
N LEU A 13 -13.93 -8.39 -5.01
CA LEU A 13 -12.76 -7.80 -5.65
C LEU A 13 -12.04 -6.83 -4.70
N ALA A 14 -12.76 -5.93 -4.05
CA ALA A 14 -12.16 -4.98 -3.12
C ALA A 14 -11.51 -5.67 -1.93
N LEU A 15 -12.23 -6.59 -1.26
CA LEU A 15 -11.71 -7.35 -0.12
C LEU A 15 -10.51 -8.21 -0.52
N GLY A 16 -10.57 -8.88 -1.67
CA GLY A 16 -9.46 -9.69 -2.17
C GLY A 16 -8.19 -8.87 -2.39
N MET A 17 -8.32 -7.68 -2.98
CA MET A 17 -7.17 -6.77 -3.18
C MET A 17 -6.62 -6.23 -1.85
N ILE A 18 -7.47 -5.90 -0.89
CA ILE A 18 -7.05 -5.42 0.44
C ILE A 18 -6.32 -6.53 1.17
N MET A 19 -6.89 -7.74 1.23
CA MET A 19 -6.25 -8.90 1.86
C MET A 19 -4.90 -9.25 1.21
N LEU A 20 -4.80 -9.16 -0.12
CA LEU A 20 -3.55 -9.39 -0.84
C LEU A 20 -2.49 -8.32 -0.49
N THR A 21 -2.91 -7.07 -0.40
CA THR A 21 -2.02 -5.96 -0.01
C THR A 21 -1.52 -6.12 1.42
N ASP A 22 -2.43 -6.47 2.35
CA ASP A 22 -2.08 -6.73 3.75
C ASP A 22 -1.18 -7.96 3.91
N ALA A 23 -1.46 -9.05 3.17
CA ALA A 23 -0.61 -10.24 3.16
C ALA A 23 0.81 -9.93 2.63
N ARG A 24 0.92 -9.14 1.56
CA ARG A 24 2.21 -8.66 1.04
C ARG A 24 2.94 -7.80 2.07
N LEU A 25 2.23 -6.93 2.80
CA LEU A 25 2.80 -6.12 3.87
C LEU A 25 3.32 -7.01 5.01
N MET A 26 2.52 -7.97 5.47
CA MET A 26 2.92 -8.91 6.52
C MET A 26 4.12 -9.76 6.11
N ALA A 27 4.16 -10.27 4.88
CA ALA A 27 5.30 -11.01 4.35
C ALA A 27 6.59 -10.17 4.31
N ARG A 28 6.48 -8.88 4.02
CA ARG A 28 7.64 -7.95 4.04
C ARG A 28 8.14 -7.70 5.47
N VAL A 29 7.22 -7.50 6.41
CA VAL A 29 7.56 -7.31 7.83
C VAL A 29 8.20 -8.58 8.39
N ALA A 30 7.66 -9.76 8.09
CA ALA A 30 8.22 -11.05 8.51
C ALA A 30 9.59 -11.34 7.87
N GLY A 31 9.85 -10.83 6.66
CA GLY A 31 11.14 -10.92 5.97
C GLY A 31 12.15 -9.83 6.33
N TYR A 32 11.96 -9.10 7.43
CA TYR A 32 12.83 -8.01 7.92
C TYR A 32 13.05 -6.87 6.89
N ARG A 33 12.14 -6.68 5.97
CA ARG A 33 12.20 -5.55 5.03
C ARG A 33 11.59 -4.31 5.66
N VAL A 34 12.43 -3.41 6.08
CA VAL A 34 12.10 -2.23 6.90
C VAL A 34 11.39 -1.10 6.14
N VAL A 35 11.38 -1.16 4.80
CA VAL A 35 10.75 -0.14 3.95
C VAL A 35 9.37 -0.61 3.50
N ILE A 36 8.33 0.11 3.93
CA ILE A 36 6.96 -0.12 3.50
C ILE A 36 6.74 0.68 2.22
N LEU A 37 6.50 -0.02 1.11
CA LEU A 37 6.16 0.59 -0.16
C LEU A 37 4.66 0.87 -0.24
N PRO A 38 4.23 1.95 -0.90
CA PRO A 38 2.83 2.20 -1.16
C PRO A 38 2.24 1.07 -2.04
N PRO A 39 0.92 0.85 -1.99
CA PRO A 39 0.25 -0.07 -2.90
C PRO A 39 0.50 0.36 -4.35
N SER A 40 0.51 -0.61 -5.27
CA SER A 40 0.73 -0.31 -6.68
C SER A 40 -0.40 0.57 -7.24
N ARG A 41 -0.13 1.33 -8.30
CA ARG A 41 -1.17 2.12 -8.98
C ARG A 41 -2.32 1.26 -9.50
N PHE A 42 -2.02 0.00 -9.84
CA PHE A 42 -3.04 -0.95 -10.24
C PHE A 42 -3.94 -1.33 -9.06
N ASP A 43 -3.35 -1.74 -7.91
CA ASP A 43 -4.10 -2.11 -6.71
C ASP A 43 -5.03 -0.96 -6.28
N THR A 44 -4.50 0.25 -6.27
CA THR A 44 -5.24 1.46 -5.92
C THR A 44 -6.41 1.74 -6.86
N ARG A 45 -6.21 1.57 -8.17
CA ARG A 45 -7.28 1.74 -9.17
C ARG A 45 -8.37 0.69 -8.99
N VAL A 46 -8.00 -0.58 -8.83
CA VAL A 46 -8.98 -1.66 -8.64
C VAL A 46 -9.85 -1.40 -7.41
N VAL A 47 -9.26 -1.04 -6.27
CA VAL A 47 -10.01 -0.72 -5.04
C VAL A 47 -10.88 0.52 -5.23
N SER A 48 -10.38 1.56 -5.88
CA SER A 48 -11.16 2.80 -6.13
C SER A 48 -12.36 2.55 -7.06
N VAL A 49 -12.17 1.81 -8.14
CA VAL A 49 -13.25 1.43 -9.07
C VAL A 49 -14.27 0.53 -8.38
N ALA A 50 -13.81 -0.43 -7.59
CA ALA A 50 -14.68 -1.29 -6.81
C ALA A 50 -15.50 -0.49 -5.78
N LEU A 51 -14.89 0.48 -5.09
CA LEU A 51 -15.60 1.38 -4.16
C LEU A 51 -16.67 2.21 -4.88
N LEU A 52 -16.34 2.79 -6.03
CA LEU A 52 -17.30 3.55 -6.84
C LEU A 52 -18.49 2.67 -7.27
N LEU A 53 -18.18 1.45 -7.73
CA LEU A 53 -19.21 0.48 -8.14
C LEU A 53 -20.08 0.03 -6.95
N LEU A 54 -19.47 -0.14 -5.76
CA LEU A 54 -20.19 -0.43 -4.52
C LEU A 54 -21.14 0.68 -4.12
N VAL A 55 -20.71 1.95 -4.21
CA VAL A 55 -21.54 3.10 -3.91
C VAL A 55 -22.71 3.17 -4.91
N ALA A 56 -22.42 3.08 -6.20
CA ALA A 56 -23.45 3.15 -7.25
C ALA A 56 -24.49 2.02 -7.10
N THR A 57 -24.04 0.78 -6.94
CA THR A 57 -24.93 -0.36 -6.74
C THR A 57 -25.64 -0.31 -5.39
N GLY A 58 -24.98 0.20 -4.34
CA GLY A 58 -25.57 0.41 -3.02
C GLY A 58 -26.73 1.40 -3.07
N VAL A 59 -26.57 2.54 -3.76
CA VAL A 59 -27.64 3.52 -3.99
C VAL A 59 -28.80 2.87 -4.77
N GLY A 60 -28.51 2.09 -5.80
CA GLY A 60 -29.50 1.34 -6.55
C GLY A 60 -30.29 0.34 -5.66
N LEU A 61 -29.60 -0.37 -4.76
CA LEU A 61 -30.25 -1.29 -3.82
C LEU A 61 -31.14 -0.57 -2.80
N VAL A 62 -30.71 0.61 -2.32
CA VAL A 62 -31.53 1.45 -1.43
C VAL A 62 -32.76 1.96 -2.18
N ALA A 63 -32.62 2.44 -3.41
CA ALA A 63 -33.74 2.89 -4.23
C ALA A 63 -34.77 1.76 -4.45
N ILE A 64 -34.32 0.55 -4.81
CA ILE A 64 -35.17 -0.64 -4.94
C ILE A 64 -35.79 -1.02 -3.59
N GLY A 65 -35.08 -0.86 -2.50
CA GLY A 65 -35.60 -1.12 -1.14
C GLY A 65 -36.77 -0.19 -0.80
N LEU A 66 -36.63 1.10 -1.10
CA LEU A 66 -37.68 2.12 -0.85
C LEU A 66 -38.96 1.89 -1.66
N THR A 67 -38.84 1.38 -2.90
CA THR A 67 -40.03 1.05 -3.68
C THR A 67 -40.86 -0.12 -3.10
N LYS A 68 -40.17 -1.00 -2.32
CA LYS A 68 -40.81 -2.17 -1.72
C LYS A 68 -41.32 -1.92 -0.30
N ARG A 69 -40.67 -1.04 0.46
CA ARG A 69 -40.98 -0.73 1.86
C ARG A 69 -40.66 0.75 2.12
N PRO A 70 -41.68 1.59 2.42
CA PRO A 70 -41.45 2.99 2.79
C PRO A 70 -40.51 3.14 4.01
N ASP A 71 -40.61 2.22 4.98
CA ASP A 71 -39.83 2.25 6.23
C ASP A 71 -38.40 1.70 6.07
N PHE A 72 -37.93 1.45 4.82
CA PHE A 72 -36.64 0.83 4.57
C PHE A 72 -35.47 1.63 5.18
N LEU A 73 -35.52 2.96 5.14
CA LEU A 73 -34.51 3.84 5.72
C LEU A 73 -34.58 3.94 7.25
N SER A 74 -35.69 3.52 7.88
CA SER A 74 -35.85 3.48 9.33
C SER A 74 -35.08 2.31 9.97
N ASN A 75 -34.50 1.42 9.16
CA ASN A 75 -33.66 0.34 9.65
C ASN A 75 -32.34 0.88 10.26
N PRO A 76 -32.11 0.77 11.59
CA PRO A 76 -30.92 1.32 12.25
C PRO A 76 -29.61 0.74 11.68
N LYS A 77 -29.61 -0.55 11.33
CA LYS A 77 -28.46 -1.19 10.70
C LYS A 77 -28.13 -0.59 9.34
N LEU A 78 -29.14 -0.29 8.52
CA LEU A 78 -28.94 0.35 7.22
C LEU A 78 -28.38 1.76 7.39
N GLN A 79 -28.92 2.53 8.32
CA GLN A 79 -28.41 3.88 8.64
C GLN A 79 -26.96 3.82 9.08
N ALA A 80 -26.60 2.91 9.99
CA ALA A 80 -25.23 2.71 10.41
C ALA A 80 -24.32 2.34 9.22
N LYS A 81 -24.76 1.43 8.34
CA LYS A 81 -24.00 1.04 7.15
C LYS A 81 -23.75 2.21 6.19
N LEU A 82 -24.75 3.08 5.97
CA LEU A 82 -24.59 4.26 5.12
C LEU A 82 -23.54 5.22 5.70
N VAL A 83 -23.58 5.47 7.02
CA VAL A 83 -22.57 6.29 7.71
C VAL A 83 -21.18 5.67 7.59
N LEU A 84 -21.05 4.35 7.81
CA LEU A 84 -19.76 3.65 7.72
C LEU A 84 -19.19 3.67 6.29
N VAL A 85 -20.04 3.54 5.26
CA VAL A 85 -19.61 3.66 3.85
C VAL A 85 -19.17 5.09 3.51
N ALA A 86 -19.88 6.10 4.02
CA ALA A 86 -19.46 7.49 3.86
C ALA A 86 -18.11 7.75 4.55
N LEU A 87 -17.92 7.20 5.75
CA LEU A 87 -16.65 7.27 6.47
C LEU A 87 -15.52 6.54 5.73
N LEU A 88 -15.82 5.39 5.09
CA LEU A 88 -14.87 4.68 4.25
C LEU A 88 -14.42 5.52 3.05
N ALA A 89 -15.35 6.17 2.36
CA ALA A 89 -15.06 7.06 1.25
C ALA A 89 -14.22 8.27 1.69
N ALA A 90 -14.56 8.89 2.83
CA ALA A 90 -13.77 9.97 3.41
C ALA A 90 -12.36 9.52 3.79
N ASN A 91 -12.24 8.34 4.42
CA ASN A 91 -10.92 7.79 4.75
C ASN A 91 -10.09 7.42 3.51
N ALA A 92 -10.71 7.03 2.41
CA ALA A 92 -10.01 6.81 1.14
C ALA A 92 -9.30 8.10 0.67
N ILE A 93 -9.93 9.26 0.81
CA ILE A 93 -9.32 10.55 0.51
C ILE A 93 -8.11 10.81 1.42
N VAL A 94 -8.23 10.53 2.73
CA VAL A 94 -7.13 10.67 3.68
C VAL A 94 -5.98 9.73 3.34
N LEU A 95 -6.25 8.49 2.96
CA LEU A 95 -5.23 7.54 2.52
C LEU A 95 -4.46 8.07 1.31
N HIS A 96 -5.16 8.58 0.28
CA HIS A 96 -4.53 9.09 -0.93
C HIS A 96 -3.75 10.39 -0.70
N GLN A 97 -4.27 11.31 0.12
CA GLN A 97 -3.65 12.63 0.30
C GLN A 97 -2.58 12.67 1.40
N VAL A 98 -2.68 11.80 2.41
CA VAL A 98 -1.80 11.84 3.58
C VAL A 98 -0.92 10.60 3.69
N VAL A 99 -1.52 9.40 3.64
CA VAL A 99 -0.79 8.16 3.95
C VAL A 99 0.12 7.74 2.80
N PHE A 100 -0.39 7.71 1.57
CA PHE A 100 0.41 7.28 0.41
C PHE A 100 1.62 8.17 0.15
N PRO A 101 1.54 9.53 0.23
CA PRO A 101 2.72 10.39 0.14
C PRO A 101 3.76 10.14 1.26
N ILE A 102 3.31 9.72 2.45
CA ILE A 102 4.25 9.35 3.53
C ILE A 102 5.00 8.05 3.14
N LEU A 103 4.30 7.06 2.58
CA LEU A 103 4.88 5.79 2.15
C LEU A 103 5.81 5.96 0.94
N GLU A 104 5.47 6.86 0.00
CA GLU A 104 6.28 7.16 -1.18
C GLU A 104 7.66 7.75 -0.84
N ARG A 105 7.79 8.39 0.31
CA ARG A 105 9.09 8.94 0.77
C ARG A 105 10.13 7.86 1.09
N SER A 106 9.77 6.58 0.99
CA SER A 106 10.66 5.39 1.13
C SER A 106 11.57 5.41 2.36
N LYS A 107 11.15 6.07 3.43
CA LYS A 107 11.91 6.09 4.68
C LYS A 107 11.69 4.79 5.45
N PRO A 108 12.74 4.19 6.03
CA PRO A 108 12.58 3.03 6.90
C PRO A 108 11.69 3.37 8.10
N VAL A 109 10.89 2.39 8.54
CA VAL A 109 9.93 2.56 9.65
C VAL A 109 10.62 3.04 10.94
N SER A 110 11.87 2.62 11.16
CA SER A 110 12.70 3.07 12.30
C SER A 110 12.93 4.59 12.36
N ARG A 111 12.86 5.28 11.21
CA ARG A 111 12.99 6.74 11.09
C ARG A 111 11.66 7.48 11.12
N TRP A 112 10.54 6.77 11.29
CA TRP A 112 9.23 7.42 11.38
C TRP A 112 9.04 8.04 12.76
N THR A 113 8.46 9.24 12.79
CA THR A 113 8.05 9.85 14.06
C THR A 113 6.87 9.08 14.64
N VAL A 114 6.72 9.12 15.96
CA VAL A 114 5.56 8.53 16.67
C VAL A 114 4.24 9.02 16.06
N ARG A 115 4.16 10.31 15.73
CA ARG A 115 2.98 10.92 15.11
C ARG A 115 2.69 10.33 13.72
N THR A 116 3.73 10.07 12.92
CA THR A 116 3.59 9.44 11.60
C THR A 116 3.08 8.00 11.74
N CYS A 117 3.64 7.22 12.66
CA CYS A 117 3.18 5.86 12.92
C CYS A 117 1.71 5.84 13.33
N TRP A 118 1.27 6.75 14.21
CA TRP A 118 -0.13 6.84 14.61
C TRP A 118 -1.06 7.23 13.46
N ARG A 119 -0.69 8.22 12.64
CA ARG A 119 -1.50 8.60 11.47
C ARG A 119 -1.70 7.43 10.51
N VAL A 120 -0.64 6.71 10.19
CA VAL A 120 -0.70 5.53 9.31
C VAL A 120 -1.54 4.43 9.96
N SER A 121 -1.30 4.08 11.23
CA SER A 121 -2.04 3.03 11.93
C SER A 121 -3.53 3.34 12.04
N MET A 122 -3.91 4.57 12.35
CA MET A 122 -5.31 4.97 12.49
C MET A 122 -6.04 4.93 11.14
N SER A 123 -5.44 5.47 10.07
CA SER A 123 -6.09 5.55 8.76
C SER A 123 -6.15 4.17 8.08
N VAL A 124 -5.06 3.38 8.12
CA VAL A 124 -5.06 2.02 7.55
C VAL A 124 -5.95 1.09 8.38
N GLY A 125 -5.89 1.19 9.71
CA GLY A 125 -6.76 0.43 10.60
C GLY A 125 -8.24 0.75 10.40
N LEU A 126 -8.58 2.02 10.18
CA LEU A 126 -9.95 2.43 9.86
C LEU A 126 -10.39 1.84 8.51
N SER A 127 -9.55 1.90 7.49
CA SER A 127 -9.84 1.32 6.18
C SER A 127 -10.17 -0.17 6.30
N ASN A 128 -9.28 -0.95 6.91
CA ASN A 128 -9.46 -2.38 7.06
C ASN A 128 -10.72 -2.70 7.88
N CYS A 129 -10.90 -2.04 9.01
CA CYS A 129 -12.11 -2.21 9.83
C CYS A 129 -13.37 -1.97 9.01
N LEU A 130 -13.46 -0.85 8.29
CA LEU A 130 -14.67 -0.48 7.57
C LEU A 130 -14.98 -1.44 6.41
N TRP A 131 -13.96 -1.90 5.67
CA TRP A 131 -14.16 -2.89 4.60
C TRP A 131 -14.72 -4.20 5.14
N PHE A 132 -14.09 -4.79 6.15
CA PHE A 132 -14.53 -6.07 6.73
C PHE A 132 -15.87 -5.93 7.42
N TYR A 133 -16.06 -4.86 8.19
CA TYR A 133 -17.29 -4.67 8.95
C TYR A 133 -18.50 -4.34 8.07
N CYS A 134 -18.35 -3.53 7.02
CA CYS A 134 -19.42 -3.28 6.05
C CYS A 134 -19.80 -4.55 5.29
N ALA A 135 -18.82 -5.41 4.95
CA ALA A 135 -19.10 -6.72 4.35
C ALA A 135 -19.86 -7.63 5.32
N PHE A 136 -19.41 -7.71 6.58
CA PHE A 136 -20.11 -8.45 7.64
C PHE A 136 -21.56 -7.97 7.82
N LEU A 137 -21.79 -6.66 7.91
CA LEU A 137 -23.13 -6.08 7.99
C LEU A 137 -24.01 -6.43 6.79
N GLY A 138 -23.41 -6.69 5.63
CA GLY A 138 -24.14 -7.18 4.45
C GLY A 138 -24.76 -8.58 4.67
N ILE A 139 -24.05 -9.43 5.39
CA ILE A 139 -24.43 -10.84 5.66
C ILE A 139 -25.27 -10.97 6.93
N ALA A 140 -25.06 -10.12 7.93
CA ALA A 140 -25.69 -10.19 9.24
C ALA A 140 -27.20 -9.88 9.20
N ARG A 141 -27.99 -10.71 8.53
CA ARG A 141 -29.47 -10.57 8.41
C ARG A 141 -30.19 -10.49 9.75
N PRO A 142 -29.79 -11.26 10.81
CA PRO A 142 -30.48 -11.21 12.12
C PRO A 142 -30.45 -9.82 12.79
N TRP A 143 -29.53 -8.95 12.38
CA TRP A 143 -29.39 -7.60 12.94
C TRP A 143 -30.35 -6.56 12.33
N ASN A 144 -31.17 -6.97 11.36
CA ASN A 144 -32.16 -6.05 10.77
C ASN A 144 -33.25 -5.71 11.79
N PHE A 145 -33.42 -4.42 12.06
CA PHE A 145 -34.42 -3.86 13.01
C PHE A 145 -34.29 -4.32 14.46
N THR A 146 -33.31 -5.21 14.81
CA THR A 146 -33.14 -5.75 16.17
C THR A 146 -32.04 -5.04 16.94
N VAL A 147 -30.97 -4.61 16.24
CA VAL A 147 -29.81 -3.98 16.86
C VAL A 147 -29.90 -2.46 16.70
N PRO A 148 -29.84 -1.66 17.76
CA PRO A 148 -29.90 -0.21 17.68
C PRO A 148 -28.63 0.35 17.02
N PHE A 149 -28.76 1.51 16.34
CA PHE A 149 -27.71 2.18 15.60
C PHE A 149 -26.40 2.34 16.40
N TRP A 150 -26.49 2.78 17.66
CA TRP A 150 -25.33 3.05 18.49
C TRP A 150 -24.51 1.77 18.81
N GLN A 151 -25.15 0.61 18.94
CA GLN A 151 -24.43 -0.65 19.16
C GLN A 151 -23.64 -1.06 17.92
N VAL A 152 -24.26 -0.94 16.72
CA VAL A 152 -23.57 -1.21 15.47
C VAL A 152 -22.34 -0.29 15.33
N PHE A 153 -22.49 0.98 15.70
CA PHE A 153 -21.41 1.95 15.64
C PHE A 153 -20.33 1.70 16.70
N ALA A 154 -20.71 1.34 17.92
CA ALA A 154 -19.77 1.00 19.00
C ALA A 154 -18.88 -0.19 18.63
N VAL A 155 -19.46 -1.24 18.02
CA VAL A 155 -18.69 -2.38 17.51
C VAL A 155 -17.70 -1.93 16.43
N ALA A 156 -18.11 -1.05 15.52
CA ALA A 156 -17.22 -0.50 14.51
C ALA A 156 -16.02 0.24 15.13
N VAL A 157 -16.27 1.07 16.14
CA VAL A 157 -15.20 1.81 16.86
C VAL A 157 -14.27 0.85 17.60
N ALA A 158 -14.80 -0.15 18.29
CA ALA A 158 -14.00 -1.16 18.98
C ALA A 158 -13.09 -1.93 18.01
N LEU A 159 -13.63 -2.37 16.87
CA LEU A 159 -12.87 -3.03 15.81
C LEU A 159 -11.80 -2.11 15.20
N TRP A 160 -12.15 -0.85 14.95
CA TRP A 160 -11.19 0.13 14.46
C TRP A 160 -10.01 0.30 15.41
N VAL A 161 -10.26 0.47 16.71
CA VAL A 161 -9.20 0.58 17.71
C VAL A 161 -8.33 -0.68 17.71
N ALA A 162 -8.94 -1.87 17.66
CA ALA A 162 -8.22 -3.14 17.61
C ALA A 162 -7.32 -3.23 16.37
N PHE A 163 -7.83 -2.91 15.17
CA PHE A 163 -7.04 -2.88 13.95
C PHE A 163 -5.89 -1.85 14.02
N ALA A 164 -6.18 -0.64 14.49
CA ALA A 164 -5.19 0.41 14.63
C ALA A 164 -4.06 0.03 15.59
N LEU A 165 -4.38 -0.58 16.72
CA LEU A 165 -3.41 -1.09 17.70
C LEU A 165 -2.58 -2.25 17.14
N THR A 166 -3.22 -3.18 16.41
CA THR A 166 -2.53 -4.28 15.74
C THR A 166 -1.51 -3.75 14.73
N ILE A 167 -1.92 -2.83 13.86
CA ILE A 167 -1.02 -2.21 12.89
C ILE A 167 0.09 -1.44 13.60
N ARG A 168 -0.24 -0.70 14.65
CA ARG A 168 0.75 0.02 15.46
C ARG A 168 1.78 -0.93 16.09
N PHE A 169 1.33 -2.07 16.59
CA PHE A 169 2.19 -3.11 17.15
C PHE A 169 3.13 -3.69 16.08
N VAL A 170 2.59 -4.06 14.92
CA VAL A 170 3.38 -4.55 13.77
C VAL A 170 4.43 -3.54 13.33
N LEU A 171 4.06 -2.25 13.21
CA LEU A 171 5.01 -1.19 12.86
C LEU A 171 6.09 -1.00 13.92
N THR A 172 5.76 -1.21 15.22
CA THR A 172 6.73 -1.14 16.32
C THR A 172 7.73 -2.28 16.25
N LEU A 173 7.27 -3.50 15.95
CA LEU A 173 8.15 -4.65 15.74
C LEU A 173 9.07 -4.42 14.54
N ALA A 174 8.51 -4.02 13.40
CA ALA A 174 9.28 -3.72 12.18
C ALA A 174 10.33 -2.62 12.39
N GLY A 175 10.09 -1.68 13.30
CA GLY A 175 11.05 -0.63 13.64
C GLY A 175 12.17 -1.07 14.60
N ARG A 176 11.94 -2.14 15.40
CA ARG A 176 12.94 -2.64 16.36
C ARG A 176 13.99 -3.53 15.71
N ASP A 177 13.57 -4.34 14.74
CA ASP A 177 14.41 -5.35 14.08
C ASP A 177 15.12 -4.79 12.84
N ALA A 178 15.06 -3.47 12.61
CA ALA A 178 15.88 -2.85 11.59
C ALA A 178 17.35 -3.05 11.97
N PRO A 179 18.13 -3.85 11.22
CA PRO A 179 19.57 -3.90 11.44
C PRO A 179 20.05 -2.44 11.37
N ARG A 180 20.77 -1.99 12.40
CA ARG A 180 21.47 -0.71 12.38
C ARG A 180 22.26 -0.72 11.10
N GLY A 181 21.88 0.14 10.15
CA GLY A 181 22.38 0.03 8.77
C GLY A 181 23.90 0.01 8.75
N GLU A 182 24.48 -0.68 7.77
CA GLU A 182 25.93 -0.72 7.56
C GLU A 182 26.57 0.68 7.60
N GLY A 183 25.80 1.74 7.29
CA GLY A 183 26.21 3.14 7.46
C GLY A 183 26.42 3.58 8.90
N ASP A 184 25.67 3.04 9.87
CA ASP A 184 25.78 3.45 11.28
C ASP A 184 27.07 2.92 11.95
N TRP A 185 27.54 1.74 11.55
CA TRP A 185 28.81 1.24 12.08
C TRP A 185 30.02 1.93 11.43
N ILE A 186 29.91 2.29 10.14
CA ILE A 186 30.92 3.08 9.42
C ILE A 186 31.01 4.48 10.03
N ASP A 187 29.87 5.14 10.28
CA ASP A 187 29.86 6.47 10.88
C ASP A 187 30.27 6.42 12.37
N SER A 188 29.91 5.36 13.11
CA SER A 188 30.39 5.10 14.47
C SER A 188 31.88 4.79 14.48
N MET A 189 32.39 4.03 13.51
CA MET A 189 33.81 3.76 13.37
C MET A 189 34.58 5.02 12.96
N LYS A 190 34.06 5.84 12.06
CA LYS A 190 34.62 7.15 11.71
C LYS A 190 34.67 8.08 12.90
N SER A 191 33.61 8.17 13.71
CA SER A 191 33.59 9.00 14.91
C SER A 191 34.55 8.50 15.98
N THR A 192 34.68 7.20 16.15
CA THR A 192 35.66 6.58 17.09
C THR A 192 37.09 6.78 16.62
N LEU A 193 37.36 6.59 15.33
CA LEU A 193 38.67 6.82 14.74
C LEU A 193 39.06 8.30 14.77
N SER A 194 38.14 9.22 14.49
CA SER A 194 38.39 10.67 14.58
C SER A 194 38.63 11.11 16.03
N GLY A 195 38.04 10.44 17.02
CA GLY A 195 38.27 10.67 18.43
C GLY A 195 39.63 10.13 18.95
N VAL A 196 40.12 9.06 18.35
CA VAL A 196 41.40 8.43 18.73
C VAL A 196 42.58 9.08 17.99
N THR A 197 42.39 9.61 16.81
CA THR A 197 43.41 10.23 15.97
C THR A 197 43.38 11.75 16.02
N GLY A 198 43.04 12.31 17.17
CA GLY A 198 43.29 13.73 17.39
C GLY A 198 44.75 14.08 17.02
N GLN A 199 44.90 14.59 15.82
CA GLN A 199 46.09 15.15 15.19
C GLN A 199 46.87 14.26 14.19
N SER A 200 46.88 14.74 12.95
CA SER A 200 47.96 14.67 11.99
C SER A 200 48.45 13.30 11.48
N GLY A 201 47.65 12.63 10.75
CA GLY A 201 48.07 11.44 9.98
C GLY A 201 47.07 10.88 9.01
N LEU A 202 45.86 11.39 9.04
CA LEU A 202 44.68 10.79 8.33
C LEU A 202 44.58 11.15 6.85
N GLY A 203 45.28 12.16 6.37
CA GLY A 203 45.22 12.54 4.96
C GLY A 203 45.71 11.48 3.99
N GLU A 204 46.76 10.76 4.40
CA GLU A 204 47.38 9.69 3.60
C GLU A 204 46.54 8.40 3.63
N PHE A 205 46.00 8.05 4.79
CA PHE A 205 45.19 6.82 4.97
C PHE A 205 43.81 6.96 4.28
N GLN A 206 43.22 8.14 4.27
CA GLN A 206 41.98 8.40 3.59
C GLN A 206 42.13 8.30 2.07
N HIS A 207 43.24 8.77 1.52
CA HIS A 207 43.57 8.68 0.11
C HIS A 207 43.79 7.24 -0.36
N ASP A 208 44.39 6.40 0.48
CA ASP A 208 44.60 4.99 0.16
C ASP A 208 43.31 4.17 0.33
N PHE A 209 42.46 4.51 1.28
CA PHE A 209 41.15 3.87 1.44
C PHE A 209 40.18 4.24 0.31
N GLU A 210 40.16 5.50 -0.11
CA GLU A 210 39.37 5.92 -1.29
C GLU A 210 39.89 5.28 -2.59
N ARG A 211 41.21 5.06 -2.71
CA ARG A 211 41.79 4.30 -3.83
C ARG A 211 41.42 2.81 -3.80
N ALA A 212 41.36 2.21 -2.62
CA ALA A 212 40.97 0.82 -2.44
C ALA A 212 39.46 0.62 -2.57
N ALA A 213 38.67 1.62 -2.16
CA ALA A 213 37.22 1.61 -2.25
C ALA A 213 36.69 2.13 -3.61
N ALA A 214 37.55 2.73 -4.45
CA ALA A 214 37.16 3.02 -5.83
C ALA A 214 36.73 1.70 -6.48
N PRO A 215 35.49 1.62 -7.03
CA PRO A 215 35.02 0.41 -7.67
C PRO A 215 36.06 0.08 -8.75
N THR A 216 36.86 -0.96 -8.47
CA THR A 216 37.67 -1.56 -9.52
C THR A 216 36.69 -1.78 -10.66
N ARG A 217 36.92 -1.13 -11.78
CA ARG A 217 36.18 -1.27 -13.03
C ARG A 217 36.26 -2.76 -13.38
N ARG A 218 35.45 -3.57 -12.68
CA ARG A 218 35.22 -4.98 -13.00
C ARG A 218 34.76 -4.94 -14.42
N SER A 219 35.63 -5.37 -15.31
CA SER A 219 35.30 -5.65 -16.70
C SER A 219 33.92 -6.30 -16.71
N ARG A 220 32.92 -5.63 -17.28
CA ARG A 220 31.59 -6.19 -17.48
C ARG A 220 31.78 -7.62 -17.96
N PRO A 221 31.21 -8.63 -17.31
CA PRO A 221 31.42 -10.01 -17.75
C PRO A 221 31.00 -10.09 -19.22
N ALA A 222 31.83 -10.69 -20.07
CA ALA A 222 31.69 -10.76 -21.51
C ALA A 222 30.27 -11.21 -21.97
N ARG A 223 29.56 -11.96 -21.12
CA ARG A 223 28.16 -12.35 -21.32
C ARG A 223 27.17 -11.18 -21.37
N LEU A 224 27.37 -10.11 -20.58
CA LEU A 224 26.47 -8.94 -20.61
C LEU A 224 26.70 -8.09 -21.86
N ALA A 225 27.93 -7.99 -22.34
CA ALA A 225 28.23 -7.31 -23.61
C ALA A 225 27.64 -8.07 -24.82
N LEU A 226 27.57 -9.41 -24.73
CA LEU A 226 26.97 -10.24 -25.79
C LEU A 226 25.44 -10.08 -25.84
N ILE A 227 24.80 -9.93 -24.70
CA ILE A 227 23.35 -9.71 -24.62
C ILE A 227 22.98 -8.33 -25.15
N ASP A 228 23.71 -7.28 -24.77
CA ASP A 228 23.51 -5.92 -25.28
C ASP A 228 23.67 -5.87 -26.82
N SER A 229 24.67 -6.58 -27.40
CA SER A 229 24.86 -6.63 -28.86
C SER A 229 23.72 -7.36 -29.58
N GLN A 230 23.15 -8.41 -28.99
CA GLN A 230 22.00 -9.11 -29.58
C GLN A 230 20.71 -8.28 -29.57
N PHE A 231 20.52 -7.43 -28.56
CA PHE A 231 19.37 -6.52 -28.53
C PHE A 231 19.50 -5.40 -29.55
N ASP A 232 20.70 -4.86 -29.77
CA ASP A 232 20.95 -3.82 -30.77
C ASP A 232 20.77 -4.37 -32.20
N GLU A 233 21.19 -5.60 -32.45
CA GLU A 233 21.02 -6.27 -33.75
C GLU A 233 19.55 -6.58 -34.07
N ALA A 234 18.78 -7.00 -33.03
CA ALA A 234 17.33 -7.22 -33.15
C ALA A 234 16.55 -5.93 -33.40
N ALA A 235 16.95 -4.82 -32.76
CA ALA A 235 16.36 -3.50 -32.96
C ALA A 235 16.63 -2.98 -34.38
N ALA A 236 17.85 -3.14 -34.89
CA ALA A 236 18.23 -2.75 -36.26
C ALA A 236 17.48 -3.56 -37.32
N ALA A 237 17.30 -4.88 -37.09
CA ALA A 237 16.55 -5.75 -38.00
C ALA A 237 15.05 -5.39 -38.06
N SER A 238 14.45 -4.94 -36.94
CA SER A 238 13.06 -4.50 -36.90
C SER A 238 12.83 -3.20 -37.67
N ASP A 239 13.78 -2.26 -37.61
CA ASP A 239 13.70 -0.95 -38.30
C ASP A 239 13.83 -1.14 -39.84
N VAL A 240 14.68 -2.04 -40.29
CA VAL A 240 14.81 -2.39 -41.71
C VAL A 240 13.52 -3.03 -42.26
N ARG A 241 12.85 -3.84 -41.44
CA ARG A 241 11.59 -4.50 -41.82
C ARG A 241 10.43 -3.50 -41.91
N ALA A 242 10.38 -2.52 -41.00
CA ALA A 242 9.38 -1.44 -41.00
C ALA A 242 9.52 -0.55 -42.25
N ARG A 243 10.74 -0.23 -42.68
CA ARG A 243 10.99 0.57 -43.89
C ARG A 243 10.63 -0.18 -45.18
N ARG A 244 10.73 -1.50 -45.20
CA ARG A 244 10.37 -2.33 -46.37
C ARG A 244 8.87 -2.46 -46.58
N THR A 245 8.08 -2.45 -45.52
CA THR A 245 6.61 -2.54 -45.60
C THR A 245 5.94 -1.18 -45.85
N GLY A 246 6.62 -0.06 -45.54
CA GLY A 246 6.10 1.30 -45.81
C GLY A 246 6.17 1.72 -47.25
N ASN A 247 6.93 1.03 -48.12
CA ASN A 247 7.14 1.42 -49.51
C ASN A 247 6.27 0.65 -50.54
N VAL A 248 5.25 -0.09 -50.09
CA VAL A 248 4.39 -0.91 -50.98
C VAL A 248 2.97 -0.30 -51.11
N VAL A 249 2.70 0.86 -50.56
CA VAL A 249 1.38 1.53 -50.71
C VAL A 249 1.57 2.90 -51.33
N SER A 250 2.01 2.93 -52.56
CA SER A 250 1.82 4.08 -53.44
C SER A 250 1.98 3.66 -54.89
N HIS A 251 0.92 3.08 -55.46
CA HIS A 251 0.53 3.09 -56.86
C HIS A 251 -0.97 2.87 -57.00
#